data_15bdd7a6f42d27832d556b8a2e40a5f7
#
_entry.id   15bdd7a6f42d27832d556b8a2e40a5f7
#
_cell.length_a   1.000
_cell.length_b   1.000
_cell.length_c   1.000
_cell.angle_alpha   90.00
_cell.angle_beta   90.00
_cell.angle_gamma   90.00
#
_symmetry.space_group_name_H-M   'P 1'
#
loop_
_entity.id
_entity.type
_entity.pdbx_description
1 polymer ?
#
loop_
_entity_poly.entity_id
_entity_poly.type
_entity_poly.pdbx_seq_one_letter_code
_entity_poly.pdbx_strand_id
1 'polypeptide(L)'
;MRVRVLFFGMLKDLAGRPSDTLELPDGASVRDVLQHYAIETPPFKESLAMLAVAVNQEYAGAETALKSGDEVALLPPVSGGSGRPVGRDAASGLPSGRASGLRASIVRDPIDTTLILANIKRGDDGAAVVFEGVVRNQTQGRRTLYLDYEAYEEMARQQMEALAEQALKEFQIRDVALVHRLGRLEIGEVSVLIVVASAHRAAGFDACRWLIDTLKRTVPIWKKEYFEDGAVWAAGEPFPAEIRP
;
A
#
# COMPACT_ATOMS: atom_id res chain seq x y z
N MET A 1 20.98 -10.29 19.74
CA MET A 1 20.47 -10.70 18.42
C MET A 1 20.56 -9.57 17.42
N ARG A 2 20.56 -9.85 16.09
CA ARG A 2 20.59 -8.82 15.04
C ARG A 2 19.33 -8.86 14.24
N VAL A 3 18.75 -7.68 13.94
CA VAL A 3 17.60 -7.52 13.05
C VAL A 3 17.94 -6.51 11.96
N ARG A 4 17.35 -6.67 10.77
CA ARG A 4 17.45 -5.70 9.69
C ARG A 4 16.27 -4.75 9.77
N VAL A 5 16.51 -3.44 9.81
CA VAL A 5 15.44 -2.43 9.83
C VAL A 5 15.37 -1.73 8.48
N LEU A 6 14.18 -1.62 7.92
CA LEU A 6 13.90 -0.95 6.65
C LEU A 6 13.13 0.35 6.88
N PHE A 7 13.49 1.40 6.13
CA PHE A 7 12.84 2.70 6.16
C PHE A 7 12.22 3.02 4.81
N PHE A 8 10.98 3.48 4.83
CA PHE A 8 10.23 3.83 3.64
C PHE A 8 9.73 5.27 3.66
N GLY A 9 9.45 5.82 2.48
CA GLY A 9 8.89 7.14 2.33
C GLY A 9 9.68 8.21 3.09
N MET A 10 8.99 9.06 3.84
CA MET A 10 9.62 10.13 4.63
C MET A 10 10.60 9.62 5.69
N LEU A 11 10.43 8.40 6.20
CA LEU A 11 11.34 7.84 7.22
C LEU A 11 12.73 7.54 6.65
N LYS A 12 12.82 7.18 5.37
CA LYS A 12 14.08 6.99 4.67
C LYS A 12 14.86 8.31 4.57
N ASP A 13 14.16 9.42 4.27
CA ASP A 13 14.78 10.74 4.20
C ASP A 13 15.22 11.20 5.62
N LEU A 14 14.42 10.93 6.67
CA LEU A 14 14.76 11.25 8.06
C LEU A 14 15.94 10.43 8.60
N ALA A 15 15.99 9.14 8.28
CA ALA A 15 17.09 8.25 8.69
C ALA A 15 18.36 8.47 7.87
N GLY A 16 18.28 9.13 6.71
CA GLY A 16 19.38 9.30 5.76
C GLY A 16 19.86 8.00 5.11
N ARG A 17 19.13 6.90 5.28
CA ARG A 17 19.47 5.56 4.79
C ARG A 17 18.21 4.73 4.54
N PRO A 18 18.21 3.80 3.56
CA PRO A 18 17.05 2.94 3.28
C PRO A 18 16.92 1.76 4.25
N SER A 19 18.00 1.37 4.91
CA SER A 19 18.03 0.26 5.86
C SER A 19 19.16 0.40 6.88
N ASP A 20 19.00 -0.33 7.98
CA ASP A 20 19.97 -0.42 9.06
C ASP A 20 20.06 -1.85 9.59
N THR A 21 21.10 -2.16 10.34
CA THR A 21 21.24 -3.40 11.11
C THR A 21 21.34 -3.04 12.59
N LEU A 22 20.33 -3.45 13.36
CA LEU A 22 20.22 -3.13 14.77
C LEU A 22 20.60 -4.33 15.62
N GLU A 23 21.49 -4.12 16.59
CA GLU A 23 21.81 -5.11 17.63
C GLU A 23 20.91 -4.87 18.85
N LEU A 24 20.18 -5.90 19.23
CA LEU A 24 19.24 -5.88 20.35
C LEU A 24 19.54 -7.03 21.33
N PRO A 25 19.14 -6.90 22.61
CA PRO A 25 19.15 -8.02 23.53
C PRO A 25 18.27 -9.17 23.04
N ASP A 26 18.57 -10.39 23.45
CA ASP A 26 17.69 -11.52 23.18
C ASP A 26 16.34 -11.34 23.90
N GLY A 27 15.25 -11.63 23.17
CA GLY A 27 13.89 -11.42 23.67
C GLY A 27 13.33 -10.01 23.46
N ALA A 28 14.07 -9.14 22.74
CA ALA A 28 13.55 -7.82 22.36
C ALA A 28 12.32 -7.92 21.44
N SER A 29 11.52 -6.88 21.44
CA SER A 29 10.27 -6.73 20.70
C SER A 29 10.34 -5.59 19.67
N VAL A 30 9.29 -5.44 18.88
CA VAL A 30 9.11 -4.28 17.99
C VAL A 30 9.18 -2.96 18.75
N ARG A 31 8.64 -2.92 19.98
CA ARG A 31 8.73 -1.75 20.87
C ARG A 31 10.17 -1.28 21.09
N ASP A 32 11.11 -2.21 21.26
CA ASP A 32 12.52 -1.87 21.51
C ASP A 32 13.15 -1.23 20.27
N VAL A 33 12.80 -1.69 19.07
CA VAL A 33 13.20 -1.06 17.80
C VAL A 33 12.66 0.36 17.70
N LEU A 34 11.37 0.57 17.99
CA LEU A 34 10.74 1.89 17.95
C LEU A 34 11.36 2.85 18.95
N GLN A 35 11.65 2.40 20.17
CA GLN A 35 12.32 3.20 21.20
C GLN A 35 13.74 3.60 20.81
N HIS A 36 14.48 2.68 20.19
CA HIS A 36 15.83 2.97 19.71
C HIS A 36 15.83 4.16 18.74
N TYR A 37 15.00 4.11 17.68
CA TYR A 37 14.94 5.19 16.70
C TYR A 37 14.28 6.47 17.21
N ALA A 38 13.39 6.38 18.18
CA ALA A 38 12.83 7.57 18.86
C ALA A 38 13.90 8.36 19.62
N ILE A 39 14.94 7.70 20.11
CA ILE A 39 16.07 8.33 20.84
C ILE A 39 17.12 8.82 19.84
N GLU A 40 17.50 7.99 18.87
CA GLU A 40 18.55 8.31 17.87
C GLU A 40 18.15 9.47 16.94
N THR A 41 16.89 9.51 16.57
CA THR A 41 16.37 10.47 15.58
C THR A 41 15.11 11.16 16.12
N PRO A 42 15.23 12.30 16.84
CA PRO A 42 14.08 12.97 17.48
C PRO A 42 12.85 13.18 16.57
N PRO A 43 12.97 13.52 15.26
CA PRO A 43 11.82 13.62 14.37
C PRO A 43 11.02 12.32 14.19
N PHE A 44 11.63 11.15 14.40
CA PHE A 44 10.93 9.86 14.43
C PHE A 44 9.86 9.79 15.51
N LYS A 45 10.16 10.38 16.69
CA LYS A 45 9.24 10.35 17.83
C LYS A 45 7.88 10.94 17.51
N GLU A 46 7.84 11.99 16.69
CA GLU A 46 6.58 12.63 16.26
C GLU A 46 5.78 11.73 15.31
N SER A 47 6.46 10.87 14.55
CA SER A 47 5.85 9.97 13.58
C SER A 47 5.35 8.66 14.20
N LEU A 48 5.86 8.25 15.37
CA LEU A 48 5.61 6.91 15.97
C LEU A 48 4.12 6.57 16.11
N ALA A 49 3.29 7.55 16.50
CA ALA A 49 1.84 7.33 16.70
C ALA A 49 1.07 7.00 15.40
N MET A 50 1.68 7.27 14.24
CA MET A 50 1.04 7.11 12.93
C MET A 50 1.67 5.98 12.10
N LEU A 51 2.79 5.41 12.56
CA LEU A 51 3.47 4.33 11.85
C LEU A 51 2.67 3.03 11.93
N ALA A 52 2.82 2.19 10.92
CA ALA A 52 2.68 0.74 11.05
C ALA A 52 4.08 0.10 11.05
N VAL A 53 4.16 -1.10 11.61
CA VAL A 53 5.38 -1.91 11.56
C VAL A 53 5.05 -3.23 10.91
N ALA A 54 5.98 -3.74 10.12
CA ALA A 54 5.90 -5.10 9.63
C ALA A 54 7.16 -5.87 10.05
N VAL A 55 6.97 -7.14 10.40
CA VAL A 55 8.05 -8.10 10.65
C VAL A 55 7.94 -9.19 9.59
N ASN A 56 8.99 -9.37 8.81
CA ASN A 56 9.03 -10.36 7.72
C ASN A 56 7.82 -10.25 6.77
N GLN A 57 7.44 -9.01 6.37
CA GLN A 57 6.33 -8.69 5.45
C GLN A 57 4.92 -8.91 6.02
N GLU A 58 4.77 -9.11 7.33
CA GLU A 58 3.48 -9.16 8.01
C GLU A 58 3.35 -8.02 9.01
N TYR A 59 2.17 -7.39 9.09
CA TYR A 59 1.94 -6.34 10.09
C TYR A 59 2.10 -6.88 11.50
N ALA A 60 2.78 -6.10 12.33
CA ALA A 60 3.17 -6.51 13.68
C ALA A 60 2.85 -5.41 14.71
N GLY A 61 2.33 -5.82 15.86
CA GLY A 61 2.13 -4.93 17.00
C GLY A 61 3.42 -4.71 17.82
N ALA A 62 3.41 -3.72 18.70
CA ALA A 62 4.56 -3.34 19.53
C ALA A 62 5.14 -4.50 20.36
N GLU A 63 4.29 -5.41 20.82
CA GLU A 63 4.68 -6.54 21.69
C GLU A 63 5.18 -7.76 20.89
N THR A 64 5.24 -7.70 19.57
CA THR A 64 5.74 -8.80 18.74
C THR A 64 7.21 -9.05 19.07
N ALA A 65 7.50 -10.26 19.56
CA ALA A 65 8.86 -10.69 19.88
C ALA A 65 9.67 -10.90 18.59
N LEU A 66 10.90 -10.40 18.59
CA LEU A 66 11.82 -10.49 17.46
C LEU A 66 12.81 -11.65 17.63
N LYS A 67 13.29 -12.13 16.49
CA LYS A 67 14.33 -13.16 16.40
C LYS A 67 15.52 -12.62 15.61
N SER A 68 16.68 -13.25 15.82
CA SER A 68 17.87 -12.91 15.02
C SER A 68 17.61 -13.21 13.55
N GLY A 69 17.90 -12.22 12.71
CA GLY A 69 17.69 -12.30 11.26
C GLY A 69 16.33 -11.76 10.79
N ASP A 70 15.43 -11.36 11.69
CA ASP A 70 14.16 -10.74 11.30
C ASP A 70 14.38 -9.42 10.54
N GLU A 71 13.51 -9.17 9.57
CA GLU A 71 13.38 -7.92 8.85
C GLU A 71 12.23 -7.12 9.45
N VAL A 72 12.53 -5.93 9.97
CA VAL A 72 11.55 -5.01 10.59
C VAL A 72 11.38 -3.80 9.69
N ALA A 73 10.23 -3.62 9.09
CA ALA A 73 9.91 -2.49 8.23
C ALA A 73 9.14 -1.41 9.00
N LEU A 74 9.67 -0.18 9.02
CA LEU A 74 8.98 0.99 9.59
C LEU A 74 8.23 1.71 8.46
N LEU A 75 6.90 1.71 8.54
CA LEU A 75 5.99 2.11 7.47
C LEU A 75 5.30 3.41 7.85
N PRO A 76 5.66 4.57 7.26
CA PRO A 76 4.94 5.81 7.48
C PRO A 76 3.53 5.74 6.89
N PRO A 77 2.61 6.66 7.25
CA PRO A 77 1.27 6.72 6.68
C PRO A 77 1.29 6.59 5.16
N VAL A 78 0.41 5.73 4.61
CA VAL A 78 0.32 5.50 3.16
C VAL A 78 -0.35 6.67 2.46
N SER A 79 0.03 6.93 1.22
CA SER A 79 -0.49 8.06 0.43
C SER A 79 -1.94 7.86 0.02
N GLY A 80 -2.89 8.03 0.96
CA GLY A 80 -4.33 8.00 0.74
C GLY A 80 -4.85 9.25 0.04
N GLY A 81 -5.97 9.15 -0.65
CA GLY A 81 -6.74 10.31 -1.10
C GLY A 81 -7.73 10.72 0.00
N SER A 82 -7.95 12.02 0.20
CA SER A 82 -8.94 12.58 1.11
C SER A 82 -10.38 12.23 0.66
N GLY A 83 -10.82 11.03 0.95
CA GLY A 83 -12.18 10.54 0.72
C GLY A 83 -12.77 10.09 2.06
N ARG A 84 -13.97 10.60 2.38
CA ARG A 84 -14.72 10.23 3.58
C ARG A 84 -14.97 8.71 3.60
N PRO A 85 -14.67 7.97 4.68
CA PRO A 85 -14.88 6.53 4.71
C PRO A 85 -16.38 6.21 4.68
N VAL A 86 -16.79 5.35 3.77
CA VAL A 86 -18.08 4.65 3.86
C VAL A 86 -17.79 3.39 4.66
N GLY A 87 -18.28 3.35 5.90
CA GLY A 87 -18.03 2.27 6.83
C GLY A 87 -18.62 0.94 6.35
N ARG A 88 -17.77 -0.03 6.25
CA ARG A 88 -17.97 -1.45 6.57
C ARG A 88 -16.67 -1.91 7.20
N ASP A 89 -16.77 -2.48 8.38
CA ASP A 89 -15.64 -2.96 9.16
C ASP A 89 -14.83 -3.99 8.34
N ALA A 90 -13.54 -3.74 8.19
CA ALA A 90 -12.62 -4.71 7.63
C ALA A 90 -12.44 -5.82 8.66
N ALA A 91 -12.99 -7.00 8.35
CA ALA A 91 -12.79 -8.19 9.18
C ALA A 91 -11.31 -8.58 9.13
N SER A 92 -10.72 -8.67 10.31
CA SER A 92 -9.38 -9.20 10.55
C SER A 92 -9.33 -10.67 10.17
N GLY A 93 -8.48 -11.03 9.21
CA GLY A 93 -8.19 -12.41 8.86
C GLY A 93 -7.69 -12.54 7.43
N LEU A 94 -6.38 -12.52 7.22
CA LEU A 94 -5.78 -12.89 5.93
C LEU A 94 -5.91 -14.40 5.71
N PRO A 95 -6.55 -14.88 4.64
CA PRO A 95 -6.59 -16.30 4.33
C PRO A 95 -5.32 -16.73 3.58
N SER A 96 -4.66 -17.74 4.10
CA SER A 96 -3.66 -18.52 3.39
C SER A 96 -4.34 -19.49 2.40
N GLY A 97 -4.24 -19.25 1.10
CA GLY A 97 -4.77 -20.20 0.11
C GLY A 97 -4.46 -19.77 -1.33
N ARG A 98 -3.66 -20.56 -2.04
CA ARG A 98 -3.35 -20.41 -3.46
C ARG A 98 -4.56 -20.79 -4.31
N ALA A 99 -4.94 -19.91 -5.24
CA ALA A 99 -5.74 -20.27 -6.40
C ALA A 99 -5.20 -19.54 -7.66
N SER A 100 -5.27 -20.22 -8.76
CA SER A 100 -4.70 -19.98 -10.08
C SER A 100 -4.83 -18.55 -10.64
N GLY A 101 -3.70 -17.94 -10.99
CA GLY A 101 -3.59 -16.68 -11.73
C GLY A 101 -3.47 -15.48 -10.80
N LEU A 102 -2.31 -14.80 -10.83
CA LEU A 102 -2.10 -13.56 -10.06
C LEU A 102 -3.12 -12.50 -10.50
N ARG A 103 -3.98 -12.07 -9.56
CA ARG A 103 -4.95 -10.99 -9.76
C ARG A 103 -4.38 -9.62 -9.45
N ALA A 104 -3.25 -9.60 -8.78
CA ALA A 104 -2.54 -8.38 -8.43
C ALA A 104 -1.12 -8.38 -8.97
N SER A 105 -0.68 -7.22 -9.48
CA SER A 105 0.68 -7.04 -9.96
C SER A 105 1.20 -5.63 -9.66
N ILE A 106 2.51 -5.55 -9.45
CA ILE A 106 3.27 -4.31 -9.40
C ILE A 106 4.15 -4.24 -10.64
N VAL A 107 4.09 -3.11 -11.35
CA VAL A 107 4.80 -2.90 -12.61
C VAL A 107 5.58 -1.59 -12.60
N ARG A 108 6.54 -1.44 -13.53
CA ARG A 108 7.25 -0.17 -13.76
C ARG A 108 6.95 0.42 -15.13
N ASP A 109 6.53 -0.42 -16.06
CA ASP A 109 6.11 0.01 -17.38
C ASP A 109 4.69 0.61 -17.36
N PRO A 110 4.30 1.42 -18.33
CA PRO A 110 2.93 1.94 -18.46
C PRO A 110 1.88 0.82 -18.44
N ILE A 111 0.81 1.06 -17.70
CA ILE A 111 -0.30 0.10 -17.56
C ILE A 111 -1.15 0.12 -18.85
N ASP A 112 -1.25 -1.01 -19.53
CA ASP A 112 -2.16 -1.17 -20.68
C ASP A 112 -3.56 -1.58 -20.21
N THR A 113 -4.39 -0.59 -19.92
CA THR A 113 -5.78 -0.80 -19.49
C THR A 113 -6.59 -1.57 -20.53
N THR A 114 -6.37 -1.30 -21.82
CA THR A 114 -7.13 -1.94 -22.91
C THR A 114 -6.87 -3.44 -22.93
N LEU A 115 -5.61 -3.83 -22.83
CA LEU A 115 -5.20 -5.25 -22.80
C LEU A 115 -5.76 -5.96 -21.56
N ILE A 116 -5.64 -5.36 -20.39
CA ILE A 116 -6.12 -5.95 -19.13
C ILE A 116 -7.64 -6.10 -19.16
N LEU A 117 -8.37 -5.07 -19.61
CA LEU A 117 -9.81 -5.11 -19.76
C LEU A 117 -10.28 -6.17 -20.76
N ALA A 118 -9.56 -6.34 -21.89
CA ALA A 118 -9.89 -7.38 -22.87
C ALA A 118 -9.70 -8.78 -22.30
N ASN A 119 -8.64 -8.99 -21.52
CA ASN A 119 -8.30 -10.30 -20.95
C ASN A 119 -9.24 -10.74 -19.81
N ILE A 120 -9.80 -9.80 -19.06
CA ILE A 120 -10.65 -10.14 -17.92
C ILE A 120 -12.11 -10.42 -18.34
N LYS A 121 -12.62 -9.77 -19.38
CA LYS A 121 -14.02 -9.90 -19.81
C LYS A 121 -14.35 -11.29 -20.35
N ARG A 122 -15.53 -11.80 -20.00
CA ARG A 122 -16.11 -13.07 -20.49
C ARG A 122 -17.55 -12.88 -20.93
N GLY A 123 -18.09 -13.88 -21.62
CA GLY A 123 -19.45 -13.85 -22.20
C GLY A 123 -20.58 -13.82 -21.16
N ASP A 124 -20.31 -14.18 -19.92
CA ASP A 124 -21.25 -14.15 -18.80
C ASP A 124 -21.22 -12.86 -17.98
N ASP A 125 -20.33 -11.92 -18.32
CA ASP A 125 -20.26 -10.61 -17.67
C ASP A 125 -21.32 -9.67 -18.24
N GLY A 126 -22.15 -9.10 -17.35
CA GLY A 126 -23.05 -8.00 -17.68
C GLY A 126 -22.45 -6.62 -17.43
N ALA A 127 -21.31 -6.56 -16.69
CA ALA A 127 -20.61 -5.32 -16.38
C ALA A 127 -19.11 -5.54 -16.21
N ALA A 128 -18.31 -4.60 -16.71
CA ALA A 128 -16.90 -4.43 -16.36
C ALA A 128 -16.71 -3.01 -15.84
N VAL A 129 -16.31 -2.86 -14.57
CA VAL A 129 -16.02 -1.57 -13.94
C VAL A 129 -14.53 -1.36 -13.97
N VAL A 130 -14.11 -0.19 -14.45
CA VAL A 130 -12.70 0.22 -14.54
C VAL A 130 -12.48 1.45 -13.69
N PHE A 131 -11.50 1.41 -12.81
CA PHE A 131 -10.98 2.56 -12.09
C PHE A 131 -9.52 2.78 -12.47
N GLU A 132 -9.20 3.97 -12.94
CA GLU A 132 -7.84 4.44 -13.18
C GLU A 132 -7.50 5.56 -12.21
N GLY A 133 -6.45 5.38 -11.42
CA GLY A 133 -5.82 6.49 -10.69
C GLY A 133 -4.80 7.18 -11.59
N VAL A 134 -5.08 8.41 -11.98
CA VAL A 134 -4.29 9.16 -12.97
C VAL A 134 -3.47 10.25 -12.27
N VAL A 135 -2.26 10.51 -12.76
CA VAL A 135 -1.40 11.60 -12.28
C VAL A 135 -1.97 12.95 -12.72
N ARG A 136 -2.32 13.80 -11.74
CA ARG A 136 -2.88 15.14 -11.97
C ARG A 136 -1.77 16.18 -12.13
N ASN A 137 -2.04 17.23 -12.88
CA ASN A 137 -1.12 18.37 -13.08
C ASN A 137 -1.12 19.37 -11.93
N GLN A 138 -1.97 19.16 -10.90
CA GLN A 138 -2.09 20.07 -9.77
C GLN A 138 -2.45 19.33 -8.48
N THR A 139 -1.80 19.70 -7.37
CA THR A 139 -2.10 19.23 -6.02
C THR A 139 -2.10 20.41 -5.05
N GLN A 140 -3.21 20.64 -4.33
CA GLN A 140 -3.38 21.71 -3.35
C GLN A 140 -2.97 23.11 -3.88
N GLY A 141 -3.33 23.41 -5.13
CA GLY A 141 -3.01 24.69 -5.78
C GLY A 141 -1.59 24.80 -6.35
N ARG A 142 -0.72 23.82 -6.12
CA ARG A 142 0.65 23.76 -6.65
C ARG A 142 0.68 22.97 -7.95
N ARG A 143 1.49 23.42 -8.92
CA ARG A 143 1.70 22.71 -10.17
C ARG A 143 2.58 21.48 -9.94
N THR A 144 2.04 20.30 -10.19
CA THR A 144 2.76 19.03 -10.16
C THR A 144 3.53 18.86 -11.47
N LEU A 145 4.80 18.48 -11.40
CA LEU A 145 5.65 18.17 -12.55
C LEU A 145 5.57 16.69 -12.90
N TYR A 146 5.76 15.83 -11.92
CA TYR A 146 5.63 14.38 -12.00
C TYR A 146 5.49 13.78 -10.58
N LEU A 147 5.16 12.51 -10.51
CA LEU A 147 5.13 11.73 -9.26
C LEU A 147 6.20 10.64 -9.29
N ASP A 148 6.65 10.21 -8.12
CA ASP A 148 7.45 9.00 -7.94
C ASP A 148 6.80 8.12 -6.88
N TYR A 149 6.49 6.87 -7.24
CA TYR A 149 5.88 5.88 -6.34
C TYR A 149 6.91 4.88 -5.85
N GLU A 150 6.96 4.72 -4.52
CA GLU A 150 7.77 3.74 -3.81
C GLU A 150 6.86 2.77 -3.06
N ALA A 151 7.27 1.51 -2.92
CA ALA A 151 6.54 0.49 -2.17
C ALA A 151 7.49 -0.45 -1.41
N TYR A 152 6.97 -1.08 -0.36
CA TYR A 152 7.52 -2.33 0.13
C TYR A 152 6.97 -3.45 -0.77
N GLU A 153 7.63 -3.66 -1.92
CA GLU A 153 7.06 -4.31 -3.11
C GLU A 153 6.45 -5.68 -2.84
N GLU A 154 7.20 -6.57 -2.19
CA GLU A 154 6.70 -7.93 -1.96
C GLU A 154 5.49 -7.93 -1.02
N MET A 155 5.54 -7.18 0.08
CA MET A 155 4.41 -7.02 0.98
C MET A 155 3.23 -6.35 0.28
N ALA A 156 3.47 -5.30 -0.50
CA ALA A 156 2.41 -4.61 -1.26
C ALA A 156 1.72 -5.54 -2.25
N ARG A 157 2.47 -6.37 -2.98
CA ARG A 157 1.93 -7.37 -3.90
C ARG A 157 1.07 -8.40 -3.18
N GLN A 158 1.54 -8.94 -2.04
CA GLN A 158 0.80 -9.91 -1.22
C GLN A 158 -0.50 -9.29 -0.67
N GLN A 159 -0.44 -8.05 -0.18
CA GLN A 159 -1.61 -7.33 0.31
C GLN A 159 -2.64 -7.08 -0.80
N MET A 160 -2.19 -6.66 -2.00
CA MET A 160 -3.08 -6.46 -3.14
C MET A 160 -3.74 -7.78 -3.58
N GLU A 161 -3.01 -8.91 -3.60
CA GLU A 161 -3.58 -10.22 -3.92
C GLU A 161 -4.63 -10.63 -2.89
N ALA A 162 -4.34 -10.43 -1.59
CA ALA A 162 -5.29 -10.69 -0.51
C ALA A 162 -6.57 -9.86 -0.63
N LEU A 163 -6.45 -8.58 -1.00
CA LEU A 163 -7.60 -7.69 -1.26
C LEU A 163 -8.45 -8.20 -2.45
N ALA A 164 -7.80 -8.65 -3.52
CA ALA A 164 -8.50 -9.21 -4.67
C ALA A 164 -9.28 -10.49 -4.29
N GLU A 165 -8.67 -11.38 -3.52
CA GLU A 165 -9.32 -12.59 -3.02
C GLU A 165 -10.48 -12.28 -2.05
N GLN A 166 -10.31 -11.27 -1.19
CA GLN A 166 -11.36 -10.83 -0.27
C GLN A 166 -12.55 -10.24 -1.04
N ALA A 167 -12.29 -9.41 -2.06
CA ALA A 167 -13.35 -8.86 -2.89
C ALA A 167 -14.19 -9.94 -3.58
N LEU A 168 -13.55 -11.03 -4.06
CA LEU A 168 -14.26 -12.16 -4.66
C LEU A 168 -15.14 -12.93 -3.66
N LYS A 169 -14.81 -12.90 -2.37
CA LYS A 169 -15.60 -13.56 -1.31
C LYS A 169 -16.75 -12.69 -0.82
N GLU A 170 -16.54 -11.39 -0.72
CA GLU A 170 -17.51 -10.46 -0.11
C GLU A 170 -18.51 -9.88 -1.11
N PHE A 171 -18.12 -9.76 -2.39
CA PHE A 171 -18.96 -9.19 -3.43
C PHE A 171 -19.33 -10.26 -4.46
N GLN A 172 -20.51 -10.12 -5.08
CA GLN A 172 -20.96 -10.99 -6.17
C GLN A 172 -20.30 -10.59 -7.50
N ILE A 173 -18.97 -10.69 -7.53
CA ILE A 173 -18.17 -10.41 -8.72
C ILE A 173 -17.53 -11.71 -9.21
N ARG A 174 -17.22 -11.78 -10.51
CA ARG A 174 -16.62 -12.96 -11.12
C ARG A 174 -15.10 -12.93 -11.09
N ASP A 175 -14.53 -11.76 -11.34
CA ASP A 175 -13.06 -11.62 -11.39
C ASP A 175 -12.63 -10.17 -11.13
N VAL A 176 -11.34 -9.99 -10.80
CA VAL A 176 -10.74 -8.70 -10.53
C VAL A 176 -9.28 -8.69 -10.99
N ALA A 177 -8.84 -7.56 -11.53
CA ALA A 177 -7.43 -7.27 -11.78
C ALA A 177 -7.04 -5.98 -11.03
N LEU A 178 -5.97 -6.06 -10.25
CA LEU A 178 -5.33 -4.97 -9.53
C LEU A 178 -3.91 -4.77 -10.06
N VAL A 179 -3.60 -3.59 -10.59
CA VAL A 179 -2.25 -3.27 -11.05
C VAL A 179 -1.82 -1.93 -10.47
N HIS A 180 -0.64 -1.87 -9.84
CA HIS A 180 -0.05 -0.62 -9.39
C HIS A 180 1.30 -0.40 -10.06
N ARG A 181 1.55 0.83 -10.56
CA ARG A 181 2.82 1.19 -11.18
C ARG A 181 3.69 1.96 -10.18
N LEU A 182 4.98 1.59 -10.13
CA LEU A 182 6.00 2.25 -9.30
C LEU A 182 7.00 3.02 -10.15
N GLY A 183 7.80 3.83 -9.47
CA GLY A 183 8.79 4.73 -10.06
C GLY A 183 8.16 6.02 -10.56
N ARG A 184 8.83 6.68 -11.48
CA ARG A 184 8.41 7.97 -12.03
C ARG A 184 7.23 7.83 -12.99
N LEU A 185 6.23 8.67 -12.77
CA LEU A 185 5.04 8.81 -13.60
C LEU A 185 4.84 10.27 -14.01
N GLU A 186 4.59 10.48 -15.31
CA GLU A 186 4.29 11.78 -15.88
C GLU A 186 2.80 12.13 -15.74
N ILE A 187 2.46 13.40 -15.97
CA ILE A 187 1.08 13.88 -15.93
C ILE A 187 0.22 13.11 -16.94
N GLY A 188 -0.94 12.64 -16.49
CA GLY A 188 -1.88 11.86 -17.31
C GLY A 188 -1.62 10.36 -17.31
N GLU A 189 -0.48 9.88 -16.80
CA GLU A 189 -0.20 8.45 -16.72
C GLU A 189 -0.99 7.76 -15.61
N VAL A 190 -1.32 6.48 -15.84
CA VAL A 190 -2.06 5.64 -14.89
C VAL A 190 -1.11 5.08 -13.84
N SER A 191 -1.38 5.37 -12.56
CA SER A 191 -0.61 4.87 -11.42
C SER A 191 -1.18 3.59 -10.83
N VAL A 192 -2.49 3.45 -10.83
CA VAL A 192 -3.20 2.27 -10.34
C VAL A 192 -4.39 1.98 -11.25
N LEU A 193 -4.57 0.70 -11.56
CA LEU A 193 -5.72 0.19 -12.32
C LEU A 193 -6.44 -0.88 -11.50
N ILE A 194 -7.77 -0.75 -11.42
CA ILE A 194 -8.66 -1.78 -10.90
C ILE A 194 -9.69 -2.10 -11.96
N VAL A 195 -9.79 -3.35 -12.35
CA VAL A 195 -10.84 -3.84 -13.25
C VAL A 195 -11.63 -4.92 -12.54
N VAL A 196 -12.95 -4.73 -12.46
CA VAL A 196 -13.87 -5.70 -11.83
C VAL A 196 -14.86 -6.19 -12.87
N ALA A 197 -14.92 -7.49 -13.08
CA ALA A 197 -15.88 -8.16 -13.96
C ALA A 197 -16.99 -8.83 -13.15
N SER A 198 -18.24 -8.57 -13.49
CA SER A 198 -19.41 -9.08 -12.76
C SER A 198 -20.65 -9.24 -13.64
N ALA A 199 -21.59 -10.11 -13.25
CA ALA A 199 -22.88 -10.25 -13.92
C ALA A 199 -23.74 -8.98 -13.80
N HIS A 200 -23.62 -8.24 -12.69
CA HIS A 200 -24.44 -7.06 -12.40
C HIS A 200 -23.61 -5.86 -11.96
N ARG A 201 -23.91 -4.68 -12.51
CA ARG A 201 -23.14 -3.43 -12.27
C ARG A 201 -23.03 -3.01 -10.82
N ALA A 202 -24.07 -3.24 -9.97
CA ALA A 202 -24.05 -2.81 -8.57
C ALA A 202 -22.88 -3.45 -7.80
N ALA A 203 -22.77 -4.78 -7.86
CA ALA A 203 -21.66 -5.51 -7.23
C ALA A 203 -20.29 -5.04 -7.76
N GLY A 204 -20.17 -4.78 -9.07
CA GLY A 204 -18.95 -4.27 -9.68
C GLY A 204 -18.54 -2.90 -9.14
N PHE A 205 -19.47 -1.95 -9.01
CA PHE A 205 -19.18 -0.63 -8.44
C PHE A 205 -18.82 -0.70 -6.95
N ASP A 206 -19.56 -1.49 -6.17
CA ASP A 206 -19.31 -1.64 -4.73
C ASP A 206 -17.93 -2.26 -4.49
N ALA A 207 -17.59 -3.34 -5.19
CA ALA A 207 -16.29 -3.98 -5.10
C ALA A 207 -15.15 -3.05 -5.54
N CYS A 208 -15.30 -2.34 -6.67
CA CYS A 208 -14.29 -1.43 -7.18
C CYS A 208 -13.99 -0.29 -6.19
N ARG A 209 -15.04 0.32 -5.61
CA ARG A 209 -14.90 1.34 -4.57
C ARG A 209 -14.20 0.79 -3.34
N TRP A 210 -14.66 -0.36 -2.83
CA TRP A 210 -14.07 -1.00 -1.65
C TRP A 210 -12.58 -1.31 -1.85
N LEU A 211 -12.22 -1.84 -3.02
CA LEU A 211 -10.84 -2.15 -3.38
C LEU A 211 -9.94 -0.93 -3.34
N ILE A 212 -10.31 0.17 -4.01
CA ILE A 212 -9.46 1.36 -4.02
C ILE A 212 -9.37 2.02 -2.65
N ASP A 213 -10.48 2.10 -1.90
CA ASP A 213 -10.51 2.71 -0.58
C ASP A 213 -9.68 1.90 0.42
N THR A 214 -9.70 0.57 0.34
CA THR A 214 -8.91 -0.30 1.22
C THR A 214 -7.44 -0.30 0.82
N LEU A 215 -7.13 -0.44 -0.48
CA LEU A 215 -5.75 -0.37 -1.00
C LEU A 215 -5.04 0.88 -0.49
N LYS A 216 -5.67 2.03 -0.60
CA LYS A 216 -5.09 3.31 -0.18
C LYS A 216 -4.85 3.46 1.32
N ARG A 217 -5.45 2.61 2.14
CA ARG A 217 -5.29 2.62 3.61
C ARG A 217 -4.37 1.54 4.15
N THR A 218 -4.22 0.44 3.41
CA THR A 218 -3.57 -0.76 3.96
C THR A 218 -2.36 -1.23 3.16
N VAL A 219 -2.25 -0.89 1.89
CA VAL A 219 -1.13 -1.36 1.06
C VAL A 219 0.06 -0.40 1.20
N PRO A 220 1.27 -0.89 1.54
CA PRO A 220 2.44 -0.05 1.81
C PRO A 220 3.05 0.51 0.52
N ILE A 221 2.39 1.55 -0.01
CA ILE A 221 2.79 2.32 -1.20
C ILE A 221 2.80 3.80 -0.85
N TRP A 222 3.88 4.48 -1.17
CA TRP A 222 4.08 5.90 -0.92
C TRP A 222 4.30 6.66 -2.21
N LYS A 223 3.95 7.95 -2.19
CA LYS A 223 4.03 8.85 -3.33
C LYS A 223 4.83 10.09 -2.95
N LYS A 224 5.88 10.39 -3.70
CA LYS A 224 6.61 11.65 -3.65
C LYS A 224 6.16 12.53 -4.80
N GLU A 225 5.73 13.74 -4.50
CA GLU A 225 5.25 14.71 -5.48
C GLU A 225 6.35 15.73 -5.77
N TYR A 226 6.62 15.98 -7.04
CA TYR A 226 7.64 16.90 -7.50
C TYR A 226 6.99 18.15 -8.06
N PHE A 227 7.39 19.30 -7.54
CA PHE A 227 6.93 20.64 -7.89
C PHE A 227 8.10 21.48 -8.37
N GLU A 228 7.84 22.70 -8.89
CA GLU A 228 8.90 23.63 -9.33
C GLU A 228 9.81 24.06 -8.16
N ASP A 229 9.29 24.13 -6.95
CA ASP A 229 9.98 24.58 -5.73
C ASP A 229 10.47 23.41 -4.84
N GLY A 230 10.49 22.19 -5.33
CA GLY A 230 11.01 21.02 -4.63
C GLY A 230 10.11 19.80 -4.65
N ALA A 231 10.46 18.80 -3.84
CA ALA A 231 9.72 17.53 -3.76
C ALA A 231 9.23 17.29 -2.33
N VAL A 232 8.01 16.75 -2.22
CA VAL A 232 7.36 16.48 -0.93
C VAL A 232 6.73 15.08 -0.95
N TRP A 233 6.92 14.30 0.11
CA TRP A 233 6.12 13.09 0.31
C TRP A 233 4.67 13.49 0.53
N ALA A 234 3.76 12.89 -0.22
CA ALA A 234 2.34 13.14 -0.04
C ALA A 234 1.92 12.79 1.38
N ALA A 235 1.17 13.69 2.02
CA ALA A 235 0.59 13.40 3.32
C ALA A 235 -0.29 12.16 3.23
N GLY A 236 0.00 11.15 4.06
CA GLY A 236 -0.75 9.91 4.14
C GLY A 236 -1.82 9.98 5.23
N GLU A 237 -2.82 9.11 5.11
CA GLU A 237 -3.71 8.81 6.22
C GLU A 237 -3.04 7.79 7.15
N PRO A 238 -3.24 7.90 8.48
CA PRO A 238 -2.76 6.87 9.40
C PRO A 238 -3.33 5.51 9.03
N PHE A 239 -2.53 4.48 9.20
CA PHE A 239 -3.01 3.11 9.06
C PHE A 239 -4.20 2.85 10.00
N PRO A 240 -5.12 1.93 9.68
CA PRO A 240 -6.16 1.46 10.59
C PRO A 240 -5.57 1.08 11.94
N ALA A 241 -6.31 1.32 13.03
CA ALA A 241 -5.81 1.09 14.39
C ALA A 241 -5.37 -0.37 14.62
N GLU A 242 -6.00 -1.30 13.92
CA GLU A 242 -5.78 -2.74 14.00
C GLU A 242 -4.39 -3.17 13.50
N ILE A 243 -3.73 -2.35 12.66
CA ILE A 243 -2.41 -2.64 12.08
C ILE A 243 -1.32 -1.65 12.53
N ARG A 244 -1.63 -0.79 13.51
CA ARG A 244 -0.63 0.07 14.16
C ARG A 244 -0.04 -0.64 15.38
N PRO A 245 1.26 -0.43 15.69
CA PRO A 245 1.92 -1.02 16.86
C PRO A 245 1.40 -0.52 18.19
#